data_475ce9f5190f188cf68c179cac82d9aa
#
_entry.id   475ce9f5190f188cf68c179cac82d9aa
#
_cell.length_a   1.000
_cell.length_b   1.000
_cell.length_c   1.000
_cell.angle_alpha   90.00
_cell.angle_beta   90.00
_cell.angle_gamma   90.00
#
_symmetry.space_group_name_H-M   'P 1'
#
loop_
_entity.id
_entity.type
_entity.pdbx_description
1 polymer ?
#
loop_
_entity_poly.entity_id
_entity_poly.type
_entity_poly.pdbx_seq_one_letter_code
_entity_poly.pdbx_strand_id
1 'polypeptide(L)'
;MIFKSAQKGFSLFFVMILMLVIAFIVIMTSQSSLTEMRSSTNEADRKFALSLAENGLREGEFAIKAAFDAKPNVTTFTADCKNGWCLPAEGSYSSNQSNDPFKFAAAAAPDIPAWERCAANTSKQASSCVGKTVLDAGCDSSARCKKSNDGKTYYIVEYLGSRMDNVKAQQVDNFRVTSRARGNNDDTVVTLQSYVELIR
;
A
#
# COMPACT_ATOMS: atom_id res chain seq x y z
N MET A 1 74.89 -48.75 -4.36
CA MET A 1 74.40 -47.94 -3.20
C MET A 1 73.11 -47.29 -3.56
N ILE A 2 71.97 -47.73 -3.01
CA ILE A 2 70.65 -47.17 -3.26
C ILE A 2 70.36 -46.22 -2.10
N PHE A 3 70.32 -44.93 -2.38
CA PHE A 3 69.91 -43.92 -1.39
C PHE A 3 68.40 -44.03 -1.19
N LYS A 4 67.95 -44.54 -0.09
CA LYS A 4 66.57 -44.45 0.38
C LYS A 4 66.28 -43.00 0.77
N SER A 5 65.59 -42.32 -0.08
CA SER A 5 65.03 -40.99 0.25
C SER A 5 64.01 -41.15 1.37
N ALA A 6 64.32 -40.61 2.54
CA ALA A 6 63.37 -40.53 3.64
C ALA A 6 62.25 -39.52 3.28
N GLN A 7 61.10 -40.02 2.90
CA GLN A 7 59.90 -39.22 2.74
C GLN A 7 59.48 -38.66 4.11
N LYS A 8 59.76 -37.42 4.34
CA LYS A 8 59.31 -36.67 5.53
C LYS A 8 57.82 -36.46 5.41
N GLY A 9 57.04 -36.83 6.43
CA GLY A 9 55.58 -36.75 6.48
C GLY A 9 54.94 -35.35 6.37
N PHE A 10 55.61 -34.39 5.74
CA PHE A 10 55.15 -33.02 5.52
C PHE A 10 53.98 -32.91 4.53
N SER A 11 53.88 -33.86 3.60
CA SER A 11 52.82 -33.91 2.60
C SER A 11 51.42 -34.06 3.20
N LEU A 12 51.28 -34.89 4.25
CA LEU A 12 49.98 -35.07 4.92
C LEU A 12 49.49 -33.80 5.59
N PHE A 13 50.39 -33.08 6.23
CA PHE A 13 50.06 -31.79 6.91
C PHE A 13 49.62 -30.75 5.88
N PHE A 14 50.27 -30.65 4.73
CA PHE A 14 49.91 -29.73 3.67
C PHE A 14 48.52 -30.06 3.09
N VAL A 15 48.18 -31.31 2.87
CA VAL A 15 46.87 -31.74 2.40
C VAL A 15 45.78 -31.40 3.43
N MET A 16 46.04 -31.59 4.72
CA MET A 16 45.07 -31.23 5.77
C MET A 16 44.79 -29.73 5.79
N ILE A 17 45.79 -28.86 5.67
CA ILE A 17 45.60 -27.40 5.60
C ILE A 17 44.80 -27.03 4.36
N LEU A 18 45.10 -27.61 3.20
CA LEU A 18 44.45 -27.32 1.95
C LEU A 18 42.97 -27.73 1.99
N MET A 19 42.65 -28.88 2.56
CA MET A 19 41.27 -29.32 2.80
C MET A 19 40.51 -28.38 3.74
N LEU A 20 41.18 -27.89 4.79
CA LEU A 20 40.57 -26.96 5.73
C LEU A 20 40.28 -25.62 5.06
N VAL A 21 41.17 -25.11 4.23
CA VAL A 21 40.94 -23.84 3.47
C VAL A 21 39.79 -23.99 2.48
N ILE A 22 39.73 -25.10 1.75
CA ILE A 22 38.64 -25.39 0.80
C ILE A 22 37.31 -25.48 1.56
N ALA A 23 37.26 -26.20 2.69
CA ALA A 23 36.06 -26.30 3.51
C ALA A 23 35.57 -24.92 3.99
N PHE A 24 36.49 -24.04 4.39
CA PHE A 24 36.16 -22.69 4.82
C PHE A 24 35.57 -21.84 3.69
N ILE A 25 36.14 -21.92 2.48
CA ILE A 25 35.62 -21.22 1.30
C ILE A 25 34.19 -21.69 0.95
N VAL A 26 33.96 -23.03 0.99
CA VAL A 26 32.65 -23.61 0.68
C VAL A 26 31.57 -23.14 1.67
N ILE A 27 31.90 -23.05 2.96
CA ILE A 27 30.97 -22.54 3.98
C ILE A 27 30.62 -21.07 3.74
N MET A 28 31.60 -20.22 3.43
CA MET A 28 31.38 -18.80 3.17
C MET A 28 30.51 -18.56 1.93
N THR A 29 30.75 -19.27 0.85
CA THR A 29 29.95 -19.16 -0.39
C THR A 29 28.51 -19.63 -0.20
N SER A 30 28.29 -20.67 0.59
CA SER A 30 26.93 -21.16 0.88
C SER A 30 26.09 -20.17 1.65
N GLN A 31 26.67 -19.43 2.59
CA GLN A 31 25.93 -18.41 3.36
C GLN A 31 25.53 -17.23 2.49
N SER A 32 26.36 -16.81 1.55
CA SER A 32 26.04 -15.74 0.60
C SER A 32 24.82 -16.09 -0.26
N SER A 33 24.78 -17.29 -0.82
CA SER A 33 23.66 -17.76 -1.65
C SER A 33 22.31 -17.78 -0.91
N LEU A 34 22.31 -18.18 0.36
CA LEU A 34 21.10 -18.20 1.18
C LEU A 34 20.56 -16.78 1.43
N THR A 35 21.44 -15.81 1.63
CA THR A 35 21.06 -14.42 1.85
C THR A 35 20.50 -13.82 0.58
N GLU A 36 21.11 -14.07 -0.58
CA GLU A 36 20.62 -13.62 -1.88
C GLU A 36 19.25 -14.21 -2.21
N MET A 37 19.02 -15.49 -1.91
CA MET A 37 17.74 -16.15 -2.13
C MET A 37 16.62 -15.52 -1.30
N ARG A 38 16.88 -15.23 -0.01
CA ARG A 38 15.90 -14.53 0.86
C ARG A 38 15.62 -13.11 0.39
N SER A 39 16.65 -12.38 -0.01
CA SER A 39 16.49 -11.03 -0.55
C SER A 39 15.67 -11.01 -1.83
N SER A 40 15.95 -11.93 -2.75
CA SER A 40 15.21 -12.07 -4.01
C SER A 40 13.75 -12.44 -3.79
N THR A 41 13.45 -13.34 -2.84
CA THR A 41 12.07 -13.72 -2.51
C THR A 41 11.29 -12.54 -1.92
N ASN A 42 11.90 -11.79 -1.00
CA ASN A 42 11.27 -10.61 -0.39
C ASN A 42 11.02 -9.52 -1.42
N GLU A 43 11.96 -9.32 -2.35
CA GLU A 43 11.79 -8.34 -3.43
C GLU A 43 10.69 -8.75 -4.42
N ALA A 44 10.62 -10.03 -4.76
CA ALA A 44 9.55 -10.56 -5.62
C ALA A 44 8.17 -10.37 -4.96
N ASP A 45 8.05 -10.65 -3.67
CA ASP A 45 6.80 -10.47 -2.93
C ASP A 45 6.40 -8.99 -2.83
N ARG A 46 7.37 -8.10 -2.61
CA ARG A 46 7.12 -6.65 -2.63
C ARG A 46 6.67 -6.15 -4.00
N LYS A 47 7.29 -6.63 -5.09
CA LYS A 47 6.87 -6.29 -6.46
C LYS A 47 5.48 -6.79 -6.77
N PHE A 48 5.13 -7.96 -6.27
CA PHE A 48 3.78 -8.50 -6.38
C PHE A 48 2.77 -7.63 -5.64
N ALA A 49 3.02 -7.28 -4.37
CA ALA A 49 2.17 -6.37 -3.61
C ALA A 49 2.06 -4.98 -4.26
N LEU A 50 3.15 -4.47 -4.86
CA LEU A 50 3.14 -3.22 -5.60
C LEU A 50 2.19 -3.27 -6.80
N SER A 51 2.28 -4.31 -7.61
CA SER A 51 1.40 -4.52 -8.77
C SER A 51 -0.08 -4.60 -8.37
N LEU A 52 -0.38 -5.26 -7.25
CA LEU A 52 -1.73 -5.31 -6.70
C LEU A 52 -2.20 -3.92 -6.23
N ALA A 53 -1.34 -3.17 -5.55
CA ALA A 53 -1.67 -1.81 -5.09
C ALA A 53 -1.91 -0.85 -6.27
N GLU A 54 -1.13 -0.96 -7.37
CA GLU A 54 -1.37 -0.20 -8.60
C GLU A 54 -2.74 -0.56 -9.23
N ASN A 55 -3.11 -1.83 -9.21
CA ASN A 55 -4.44 -2.24 -9.68
C ASN A 55 -5.56 -1.62 -8.85
N GLY A 56 -5.40 -1.62 -7.52
CA GLY A 56 -6.35 -0.96 -6.62
C GLY A 56 -6.45 0.56 -6.84
N LEU A 57 -5.34 1.24 -7.17
CA LEU A 57 -5.37 2.65 -7.57
C LEU A 57 -6.23 2.86 -8.82
N ARG A 58 -6.00 2.06 -9.86
CA ARG A 58 -6.78 2.15 -11.10
C ARG A 58 -8.26 1.90 -10.86
N GLU A 59 -8.61 0.90 -10.04
CA GLU A 59 -10.00 0.66 -9.67
C GLU A 59 -10.61 1.85 -8.93
N GLY A 60 -9.87 2.52 -8.04
CA GLY A 60 -10.29 3.72 -7.36
C GLY A 60 -10.52 4.90 -8.32
N GLU A 61 -9.63 5.09 -9.28
CA GLU A 61 -9.75 6.11 -10.34
C GLU A 61 -10.98 5.84 -11.23
N PHE A 62 -11.19 4.61 -11.64
CA PHE A 62 -12.40 4.21 -12.36
C PHE A 62 -13.68 4.39 -11.54
N ALA A 63 -13.61 4.14 -10.23
CA ALA A 63 -14.76 4.34 -9.34
C ALA A 63 -15.17 5.82 -9.27
N ILE A 64 -14.22 6.76 -9.26
CA ILE A 64 -14.50 8.20 -9.31
C ILE A 64 -15.23 8.55 -10.60
N LYS A 65 -14.73 8.09 -11.74
CA LYS A 65 -15.35 8.33 -13.04
C LYS A 65 -16.75 7.72 -13.12
N ALA A 66 -16.89 6.46 -12.69
CA ALA A 66 -18.17 5.77 -12.68
C ALA A 66 -19.19 6.47 -11.75
N ALA A 67 -18.75 7.00 -10.61
CA ALA A 67 -19.59 7.75 -9.71
C ALA A 67 -20.04 9.08 -10.31
N PHE A 68 -19.19 9.72 -11.10
CA PHE A 68 -19.52 10.94 -11.83
C PHE A 68 -20.53 10.67 -12.95
N ASP A 69 -20.32 9.60 -13.72
CA ASP A 69 -21.17 9.24 -14.86
C ASP A 69 -22.56 8.67 -14.43
N ALA A 70 -22.65 8.15 -13.21
CA ALA A 70 -23.85 7.42 -12.70
C ALA A 70 -25.05 8.28 -12.31
N LYS A 71 -25.09 9.56 -12.59
CA LYS A 71 -26.11 10.56 -12.23
C LYS A 71 -25.94 11.23 -10.87
N PRO A 72 -26.48 12.46 -10.71
CA PRO A 72 -26.27 13.26 -9.53
C PRO A 72 -26.73 12.54 -8.27
N ASN A 73 -25.94 12.66 -7.23
CA ASN A 73 -26.28 12.29 -5.86
C ASN A 73 -26.26 10.79 -5.47
N VAL A 74 -25.56 9.93 -6.20
CA VAL A 74 -25.47 8.50 -5.83
C VAL A 74 -24.33 8.24 -4.83
N THR A 75 -23.23 8.97 -4.93
CA THR A 75 -22.05 8.76 -4.10
C THR A 75 -21.98 9.76 -2.96
N THR A 76 -21.94 9.27 -1.73
CA THR A 76 -21.86 10.08 -0.51
C THR A 76 -20.51 9.89 0.17
N PHE A 77 -19.79 11.00 0.37
CA PHE A 77 -18.57 11.03 1.16
C PHE A 77 -18.91 11.18 2.65
N THR A 78 -18.28 10.39 3.49
CA THR A 78 -18.56 10.36 4.94
C THR A 78 -17.28 10.41 5.75
N ALA A 79 -17.36 10.85 7.00
CA ALA A 79 -16.23 10.91 7.89
C ALA A 79 -15.72 9.51 8.29
N ASP A 80 -16.61 8.53 8.32
CA ASP A 80 -16.33 7.12 8.61
C ASP A 80 -15.93 6.31 7.36
N CYS A 81 -15.76 6.98 6.20
CA CYS A 81 -15.34 6.34 4.95
C CYS A 81 -16.27 5.24 4.43
N LYS A 82 -17.58 5.42 4.58
CA LYS A 82 -18.54 4.41 4.16
C LYS A 82 -18.36 4.02 2.69
N ASN A 83 -18.25 2.72 2.43
CA ASN A 83 -17.98 2.17 1.09
C ASN A 83 -16.72 2.71 0.41
N GLY A 84 -15.73 3.13 1.19
CA GLY A 84 -14.48 3.67 0.67
C GLY A 84 -14.53 5.13 0.25
N TRP A 85 -15.65 5.85 0.47
CA TRP A 85 -15.79 7.26 0.14
C TRP A 85 -15.63 8.13 1.39
N CYS A 86 -14.50 8.85 1.47
CA CYS A 86 -14.05 9.54 2.67
C CYS A 86 -14.11 11.05 2.52
N LEU A 87 -14.58 11.74 3.56
CA LEU A 87 -14.34 13.18 3.70
C LEU A 87 -12.86 13.45 3.96
N PRO A 88 -12.29 14.55 3.44
CA PRO A 88 -10.91 14.93 3.66
C PRO A 88 -10.65 15.27 5.14
N ALA A 89 -9.38 15.24 5.55
CA ALA A 89 -8.95 15.71 6.87
C ALA A 89 -9.06 17.21 7.01
N GLU A 90 -8.78 17.90 5.92
CA GLU A 90 -8.81 19.37 5.82
C GLU A 90 -9.50 19.76 4.53
N GLY A 91 -10.15 20.93 4.53
CA GLY A 91 -10.75 21.49 3.34
C GLY A 91 -12.23 21.84 3.50
N SER A 92 -12.68 22.69 2.63
CA SER A 92 -14.09 23.03 2.48
C SER A 92 -14.66 22.24 1.31
N TYR A 93 -15.62 21.41 1.58
CA TYR A 93 -16.43 20.79 0.55
C TYR A 93 -17.65 21.66 0.28
N SER A 94 -17.98 21.78 -0.99
CA SER A 94 -19.16 22.51 -1.41
C SER A 94 -20.41 21.84 -0.85
N SER A 95 -21.35 22.65 -0.40
CA SER A 95 -22.66 22.15 0.00
C SER A 95 -23.36 21.51 -1.20
N ASN A 96 -24.08 20.43 -0.94
CA ASN A 96 -24.88 19.72 -1.92
C ASN A 96 -25.77 20.64 -2.77
N GLN A 97 -25.35 20.88 -3.99
CA GLN A 97 -26.27 21.42 -4.99
C GLN A 97 -27.07 20.24 -5.56
N SER A 98 -28.31 20.45 -5.94
CA SER A 98 -29.20 19.40 -6.41
C SER A 98 -28.68 18.66 -7.66
N ASN A 99 -27.75 19.27 -8.38
CA ASN A 99 -27.11 18.70 -9.59
C ASN A 99 -25.68 18.20 -9.37
N ASP A 100 -25.19 18.20 -8.13
CA ASP A 100 -23.85 17.70 -7.84
C ASP A 100 -23.82 16.18 -7.91
N PRO A 101 -22.83 15.59 -8.62
CA PRO A 101 -22.68 14.14 -8.69
C PRO A 101 -22.30 13.53 -7.34
N PHE A 102 -21.73 14.33 -6.45
CA PHE A 102 -21.26 13.90 -5.13
C PHE A 102 -22.07 14.53 -4.00
N LYS A 103 -22.39 13.72 -3.01
CA LYS A 103 -22.99 14.16 -1.74
C LYS A 103 -21.95 14.11 -0.62
N PHE A 104 -22.09 15.04 0.31
CA PHE A 104 -21.26 15.09 1.51
C PHE A 104 -22.16 14.94 2.73
N ALA A 105 -21.80 14.00 3.62
CA ALA A 105 -22.50 13.91 4.89
C ALA A 105 -22.24 15.17 5.70
N ALA A 106 -23.29 15.71 6.32
CA ALA A 106 -23.20 16.87 7.19
C ALA A 106 -22.43 16.49 8.47
N ALA A 107 -21.12 16.56 8.40
CA ALA A 107 -20.22 16.33 9.52
C ALA A 107 -19.05 17.31 9.43
N ALA A 108 -18.51 17.69 10.58
CA ALA A 108 -17.23 18.39 10.60
C ALA A 108 -16.15 17.52 9.95
N ALA A 109 -15.27 18.16 9.17
CA ALA A 109 -14.13 17.46 8.60
C ALA A 109 -13.30 16.87 9.75
N PRO A 110 -12.96 15.59 9.71
CA PRO A 110 -12.09 15.02 10.72
C PRO A 110 -10.67 15.56 10.53
N ASP A 111 -10.00 15.90 11.64
CA ASP A 111 -8.63 16.44 11.62
C ASP A 111 -7.54 15.41 11.26
N ILE A 112 -7.94 14.21 10.85
CA ILE A 112 -7.03 13.09 10.60
C ILE A 112 -7.21 12.62 9.17
N PRO A 113 -6.12 12.38 8.41
CA PRO A 113 -6.19 11.74 7.09
C PRO A 113 -7.01 10.47 7.13
N ALA A 114 -7.78 10.21 6.07
CA ALA A 114 -8.74 9.09 6.07
C ALA A 114 -8.09 7.73 6.34
N TRP A 115 -6.90 7.52 5.82
CA TRP A 115 -6.14 6.27 6.01
C TRP A 115 -5.56 6.07 7.42
N GLU A 116 -5.50 7.16 8.25
CA GLU A 116 -5.08 7.10 9.67
C GLU A 116 -6.26 6.98 10.63
N ARG A 117 -7.50 7.12 10.15
CA ARG A 117 -8.70 7.06 10.99
C ARG A 117 -8.94 5.66 11.49
N CYS A 118 -9.43 5.59 12.71
CA CYS A 118 -9.82 4.35 13.32
C CYS A 118 -11.26 3.97 13.05
N ALA A 119 -11.54 2.70 13.19
CA ALA A 119 -12.83 2.09 12.92
C ALA A 119 -14.01 2.70 13.70
N ALA A 120 -13.81 3.26 14.87
CA ALA A 120 -14.87 3.74 15.75
C ALA A 120 -14.81 5.25 16.03
N ASN A 121 -13.75 5.95 15.66
CA ASN A 121 -13.56 7.34 16.06
C ASN A 121 -12.86 8.15 14.98
N THR A 122 -13.42 9.28 14.66
CA THR A 122 -12.82 10.31 13.80
C THR A 122 -11.80 11.19 14.56
N SER A 123 -11.60 10.97 15.86
CA SER A 123 -10.70 11.75 16.70
C SER A 123 -9.36 11.04 16.90
N LYS A 124 -8.29 11.83 16.98
CA LYS A 124 -6.89 11.40 17.18
C LYS A 124 -6.65 10.55 18.45
N GLN A 125 -7.62 10.36 19.31
CA GLN A 125 -7.41 9.91 20.69
C GLN A 125 -7.90 8.49 21.00
N ALA A 126 -8.18 7.70 19.99
CA ALA A 126 -8.57 6.33 20.27
C ALA A 126 -7.33 5.47 20.51
N SER A 127 -7.04 5.20 21.77
CA SER A 127 -6.03 4.24 22.22
C SER A 127 -6.19 2.83 21.61
N SER A 128 -7.36 2.56 21.03
CA SER A 128 -7.67 1.30 20.33
C SER A 128 -7.10 1.20 18.92
N CYS A 129 -6.44 2.25 18.42
CA CYS A 129 -6.00 2.35 17.04
C CYS A 129 -4.50 2.39 16.84
N VAL A 130 -3.72 2.18 17.89
CA VAL A 130 -2.26 2.17 17.78
C VAL A 130 -1.84 1.12 16.75
N GLY A 131 -1.27 1.60 15.62
CA GLY A 131 -0.84 0.75 14.53
C GLY A 131 -1.93 0.21 13.60
N LYS A 132 -3.19 0.64 13.76
CA LYS A 132 -4.29 0.21 12.88
C LYS A 132 -4.88 1.40 12.12
N THR A 133 -4.86 1.34 10.81
CA THR A 133 -5.51 2.30 9.92
C THR A 133 -6.96 1.89 9.64
N VAL A 134 -7.73 2.77 8.96
CA VAL A 134 -9.04 2.40 8.41
C VAL A 134 -8.94 1.13 7.56
N LEU A 135 -7.86 1.01 6.79
CA LEU A 135 -7.61 -0.13 5.92
C LEU A 135 -7.31 -1.43 6.69
N ASP A 136 -6.74 -1.33 7.89
CA ASP A 136 -6.46 -2.52 8.73
C ASP A 136 -7.62 -2.88 9.66
N ALA A 137 -8.38 -1.87 10.08
CA ALA A 137 -9.30 -1.99 11.20
C ALA A 137 -10.74 -2.36 10.82
N GLY A 138 -11.09 -2.52 9.57
CA GLY A 138 -12.47 -2.79 9.26
C GLY A 138 -12.90 -2.78 7.82
N CYS A 139 -11.98 -2.94 6.90
CA CYS A 139 -12.34 -3.05 5.49
C CYS A 139 -13.29 -4.21 5.21
N ASP A 140 -13.16 -5.29 5.96
CA ASP A 140 -13.97 -6.48 5.73
C ASP A 140 -15.32 -6.46 6.48
N SER A 141 -15.38 -5.83 7.66
CA SER A 141 -16.55 -5.93 8.54
C SER A 141 -17.46 -4.71 8.57
N SER A 142 -16.94 -3.52 8.20
CA SER A 142 -17.69 -2.26 8.34
C SER A 142 -17.83 -1.46 7.04
N ALA A 143 -17.46 -2.04 5.91
CA ALA A 143 -17.52 -1.41 4.59
C ALA A 143 -16.86 -0.01 4.56
N ARG A 144 -15.76 0.17 5.29
CA ARG A 144 -15.03 1.47 5.40
C ARG A 144 -14.01 1.70 4.33
N CYS A 145 -13.67 0.69 3.59
CA CYS A 145 -12.90 0.77 2.37
C CYS A 145 -13.58 -0.07 1.31
N LYS A 146 -13.12 0.05 0.10
CA LYS A 146 -13.57 -0.79 -0.99
C LYS A 146 -12.54 -1.87 -1.27
N LYS A 147 -13.01 -3.10 -1.37
CA LYS A 147 -12.18 -4.24 -1.75
C LYS A 147 -12.07 -4.30 -3.24
N SER A 148 -10.88 -4.45 -3.77
CA SER A 148 -10.61 -4.66 -5.18
C SER A 148 -11.12 -6.02 -5.65
N ASN A 149 -11.33 -6.16 -6.96
CA ASN A 149 -11.77 -7.40 -7.57
C ASN A 149 -10.80 -8.57 -7.37
N ASP A 150 -9.51 -8.29 -7.13
CA ASP A 150 -8.49 -9.28 -6.79
C ASP A 150 -8.65 -9.91 -5.40
N GLY A 151 -9.46 -9.29 -4.55
CA GLY A 151 -9.74 -9.75 -3.19
C GLY A 151 -8.60 -9.56 -2.18
N LYS A 152 -7.44 -9.03 -2.60
CA LYS A 152 -6.24 -8.81 -1.76
C LYS A 152 -5.92 -7.34 -1.54
N THR A 153 -6.51 -6.47 -2.35
CA THR A 153 -6.26 -5.05 -2.33
C THR A 153 -7.47 -4.29 -1.81
N TYR A 154 -7.21 -3.25 -1.07
CA TYR A 154 -8.23 -2.35 -0.53
C TYR A 154 -7.91 -0.93 -0.93
N TYR A 155 -8.93 -0.13 -1.21
CA TYR A 155 -8.74 1.27 -1.53
C TYR A 155 -9.80 2.17 -0.91
N ILE A 156 -9.45 3.44 -0.76
CA ILE A 156 -10.33 4.53 -0.35
C ILE A 156 -10.17 5.69 -1.30
N VAL A 157 -11.23 6.47 -1.43
CA VAL A 157 -11.26 7.71 -2.21
C VAL A 157 -11.61 8.86 -1.27
N GLU A 158 -10.73 9.84 -1.18
CA GLU A 158 -10.94 11.07 -0.43
C GLU A 158 -11.25 12.21 -1.39
N TYR A 159 -12.27 13.02 -1.06
CA TYR A 159 -12.56 14.23 -1.77
C TYR A 159 -11.75 15.38 -1.17
N LEU A 160 -10.89 16.03 -1.97
CA LEU A 160 -10.01 17.10 -1.49
C LEU A 160 -10.57 18.51 -1.72
N GLY A 161 -11.74 18.62 -2.34
CA GLY A 161 -12.37 19.89 -2.63
C GLY A 161 -12.49 20.18 -4.12
N SER A 162 -13.20 21.27 -4.44
CA SER A 162 -13.36 21.75 -5.80
C SER A 162 -12.75 23.14 -5.96
N ARG A 163 -12.29 23.41 -7.16
CA ARG A 163 -11.81 24.73 -7.58
C ARG A 163 -12.46 25.14 -8.91
N MET A 164 -12.64 26.44 -9.12
CA MET A 164 -13.01 26.96 -10.43
C MET A 164 -11.73 27.27 -11.23
N ASP A 165 -11.63 26.71 -12.41
CA ASP A 165 -10.65 27.16 -13.40
C ASP A 165 -11.22 28.42 -14.07
N ASN A 166 -10.73 29.59 -13.66
CA ASN A 166 -11.22 30.89 -14.14
C ASN A 166 -10.90 31.13 -15.63
N VAL A 167 -9.95 30.39 -16.20
CA VAL A 167 -9.57 30.53 -17.61
C VAL A 167 -10.55 29.80 -18.52
N LYS A 168 -10.98 28.62 -18.09
CA LYS A 168 -11.86 27.73 -18.86
C LYS A 168 -13.31 27.76 -18.38
N ALA A 169 -13.59 28.48 -17.28
CA ALA A 169 -14.89 28.49 -16.60
C ALA A 169 -15.42 27.09 -16.27
N GLN A 170 -14.50 26.18 -15.91
CA GLN A 170 -14.78 24.80 -15.59
C GLN A 170 -14.56 24.55 -14.09
N GLN A 171 -15.38 23.71 -13.51
CA GLN A 171 -15.14 23.25 -12.15
C GLN A 171 -14.22 22.02 -12.18
N VAL A 172 -13.21 22.01 -11.31
CA VAL A 172 -12.27 20.91 -11.13
C VAL A 172 -12.44 20.35 -9.74
N ASP A 173 -12.86 19.11 -9.66
CA ASP A 173 -12.95 18.36 -8.40
C ASP A 173 -11.67 17.55 -8.20
N ASN A 174 -11.10 17.63 -7.01
CA ASN A 174 -9.84 16.97 -6.68
C ASN A 174 -10.09 15.80 -5.73
N PHE A 175 -9.47 14.67 -6.02
CA PHE A 175 -9.58 13.46 -5.23
C PHE A 175 -8.19 12.90 -4.92
N ARG A 176 -8.10 12.18 -3.83
CA ARG A 176 -6.96 11.32 -3.50
C ARG A 176 -7.44 9.89 -3.38
N VAL A 177 -6.84 9.01 -4.15
CA VAL A 177 -7.04 7.57 -4.04
C VAL A 177 -5.87 7.00 -3.26
N THR A 178 -6.15 6.27 -2.20
CA THR A 178 -5.15 5.50 -1.45
C THR A 178 -5.49 4.04 -1.58
N SER A 179 -4.54 3.26 -2.10
CA SER A 179 -4.65 1.81 -2.26
C SER A 179 -3.61 1.11 -1.39
N ARG A 180 -4.00 0.00 -0.80
CA ARG A 180 -3.15 -0.83 0.03
C ARG A 180 -3.34 -2.30 -0.32
N ALA A 181 -2.24 -2.97 -0.63
CA ALA A 181 -2.21 -4.39 -0.96
C ALA A 181 -1.24 -5.15 -0.07
N ARG A 182 -1.53 -6.43 0.13
CA ARG A 182 -0.65 -7.39 0.80
C ARG A 182 -0.01 -8.30 -0.24
N GLY A 183 1.23 -8.66 0.02
CA GLY A 183 1.94 -9.68 -0.75
C GLY A 183 1.42 -11.09 -0.48
N ASN A 184 2.19 -12.08 -0.87
CA ASN A 184 1.93 -13.46 -0.47
C ASN A 184 2.26 -13.70 1.00
N ASN A 185 3.23 -12.94 1.52
CA ASN A 185 3.52 -12.86 2.94
C ASN A 185 2.67 -11.74 3.55
N ASP A 186 1.95 -12.04 4.63
CA ASP A 186 1.06 -11.09 5.33
C ASP A 186 1.80 -9.87 5.87
N ASP A 187 3.11 -10.00 6.13
CA ASP A 187 3.95 -8.88 6.60
C ASP A 187 4.37 -7.92 5.48
N THR A 188 4.25 -8.34 4.22
CA THR A 188 4.56 -7.49 3.07
C THR A 188 3.35 -6.65 2.71
N VAL A 189 3.41 -5.37 3.02
CA VAL A 189 2.34 -4.41 2.73
C VAL A 189 2.88 -3.25 1.92
N VAL A 190 2.17 -2.91 0.85
CA VAL A 190 2.46 -1.74 0.00
C VAL A 190 1.25 -0.82 -0.01
N THR A 191 1.51 0.46 0.23
CA THR A 191 0.48 1.51 0.15
C THR A 191 0.90 2.52 -0.92
N LEU A 192 -0.01 2.81 -1.83
CA LEU A 192 0.18 3.78 -2.91
C LEU A 192 -0.92 4.84 -2.84
N GLN A 193 -0.59 6.04 -3.33
CA GLN A 193 -1.54 7.14 -3.46
C GLN A 193 -1.46 7.76 -4.85
N SER A 194 -2.61 8.12 -5.41
CA SER A 194 -2.71 8.95 -6.61
C SER A 194 -3.65 10.13 -6.36
N TYR A 195 -3.43 11.19 -7.13
CA TYR A 195 -4.30 12.37 -7.14
C TYR A 195 -5.01 12.43 -8.49
N VAL A 196 -6.33 12.60 -8.44
CA VAL A 196 -7.20 12.62 -9.62
C VAL A 196 -7.92 13.97 -9.68
N GLU A 197 -7.83 14.60 -10.83
CA GLU A 197 -8.62 15.79 -11.14
C GLU A 197 -9.76 15.43 -12.10
N LEU A 198 -10.97 15.74 -11.73
CA LEU A 198 -12.15 15.59 -12.55
C LEU A 198 -12.64 16.96 -12.99
N ILE A 199 -12.69 17.19 -14.29
CA ILE A 199 -13.13 18.44 -14.89
C ILE A 199 -14.59 18.31 -15.28
N ARG A 200 -15.42 19.30 -14.89
CA ARG A 200 -16.85 19.40 -15.20
C ARG A 200 -17.32 20.79 -15.57
#